data_2d6f7e6c6614eb9ebc9844d2cc21505b
#
_entry.id   2d6f7e6c6614eb9ebc9844d2cc21505b
#
_cell.length_a   1.000
_cell.length_b   1.000
_cell.length_c   1.000
_cell.angle_alpha   90.00
_cell.angle_beta   90.00
_cell.angle_gamma   90.00
#
_symmetry.space_group_name_H-M   'P 1'
#
loop_
_entity.id
_entity.type
_entity.pdbx_description
1 polymer ?
#
loop_
_entity_poly.entity_id
_entity_poly.type
_entity_poly.pdbx_seq_one_letter_code
_entity_poly.pdbx_strand_id
1 'polypeptide(L)'
;MSVAVVPESNIMYSTVSVWMHKIWNSAFHVVGFESMEFNELVLLLLFITLNLIFLLLPFENGVSTASDLVNRAAHVALANSAFVFPLATRNSVFVTLIGVPFERIIKFHRWTGRMIFFMIALHGGTHIQQQYSATESISKALFGDNQYLTGSLAFLSIIIIVITSHAVIRRFAFEAFWWSHFTFIFFIIFGVLHNEWFAPYVAFGISLYVVDRLIRFVKSNIKSIKVVNIEPIQTGVTRVVFERDMHYEAGQYAFVNFPNLNAPLSLVTWHPVSLSSAPSIEDDGIPLHTVHLKAAGGFTKMLYEKARNQSGMSPGVLRMKFDGPYGKPSLEFSEQRTVMLVSGGIGVTPMISILRDLVDKQLSGLPLATQAIYFIWVIPDIDSYAWFASELQELLHRASALPDNKYIIDVKVFLTRSQTTPSSIFFQGRPSFDFLLKSVKDFHGSGDIAVGVCGPAVMIKEVKNSAMARSDRYGLVNVHSETYEL
;
A
#
# COMPACT_ATOMS: atom_id res chain seq x y z
N MET A 1 9.78 28.12 31.75
CA MET A 1 8.93 29.12 31.09
C MET A 1 7.61 28.47 30.80
N SER A 2 6.49 29.02 31.32
CA SER A 2 5.15 28.47 31.13
C SER A 2 4.68 28.81 29.73
N VAL A 3 4.56 27.78 28.88
CA VAL A 3 3.91 27.89 27.58
C VAL A 3 2.42 28.20 27.83
N ALA A 4 1.93 29.31 27.32
CA ALA A 4 0.53 29.67 27.43
C ALA A 4 -0.30 28.62 26.67
N VAL A 5 -1.02 27.80 27.43
CA VAL A 5 -1.94 26.80 26.90
C VAL A 5 -3.14 27.58 26.29
N VAL A 6 -3.31 27.48 24.97
CA VAL A 6 -4.51 28.00 24.27
C VAL A 6 -5.72 27.21 24.75
N PRO A 7 -6.87 27.85 25.07
CA PRO A 7 -8.01 27.16 25.65
C PRO A 7 -8.56 26.10 24.71
N GLU A 8 -8.80 24.93 25.28
CA GLU A 8 -9.26 23.71 24.66
C GLU A 8 -10.69 23.84 24.16
N SER A 9 -10.95 23.29 22.96
CA SER A 9 -12.30 22.82 22.64
C SER A 9 -12.54 21.56 23.50
N ASN A 10 -13.44 21.64 24.48
CA ASN A 10 -13.83 20.51 25.32
C ASN A 10 -14.63 19.47 24.50
N ILE A 11 -13.98 18.81 23.54
CA ILE A 11 -14.56 17.66 22.85
C ILE A 11 -14.45 16.47 23.82
N MET A 12 -15.58 16.09 24.42
CA MET A 12 -15.66 14.91 25.26
C MET A 12 -16.39 13.79 24.49
N TYR A 13 -15.65 12.79 24.08
CA TYR A 13 -16.22 11.63 23.40
C TYR A 13 -17.07 10.76 24.37
N SER A 14 -18.18 10.22 23.89
CA SER A 14 -18.93 9.23 24.64
C SER A 14 -18.12 7.93 24.79
N THR A 15 -18.40 7.16 25.85
CA THR A 15 -17.76 5.85 26.01
C THR A 15 -18.01 4.93 24.81
N VAL A 16 -19.18 5.04 24.19
CA VAL A 16 -19.53 4.28 22.98
C VAL A 16 -18.66 4.72 21.79
N SER A 17 -18.47 6.03 21.61
CA SER A 17 -17.62 6.54 20.51
C SER A 17 -16.17 6.06 20.65
N VAL A 18 -15.61 6.09 21.86
CA VAL A 18 -14.25 5.57 22.13
C VAL A 18 -14.17 4.07 21.88
N TRP A 19 -15.18 3.31 22.33
CA TRP A 19 -15.24 1.87 22.12
C TRP A 19 -15.34 1.52 20.62
N MET A 20 -16.22 2.22 19.88
CA MET A 20 -16.35 2.05 18.44
C MET A 20 -15.04 2.40 17.71
N HIS A 21 -14.37 3.49 18.09
CA HIS A 21 -13.07 3.86 17.54
C HIS A 21 -12.03 2.75 17.75
N LYS A 22 -11.95 2.18 18.95
CA LYS A 22 -11.02 1.08 19.26
C LYS A 22 -11.30 -0.17 18.44
N ILE A 23 -12.57 -0.55 18.29
CA ILE A 23 -12.94 -1.70 17.45
C ILE A 23 -12.62 -1.43 15.99
N TRP A 24 -13.01 -0.26 15.47
CA TRP A 24 -12.86 0.08 14.06
C TRP A 24 -11.38 0.09 13.61
N ASN A 25 -10.49 0.51 14.48
CA ASN A 25 -9.05 0.54 14.23
C ASN A 25 -8.31 -0.72 14.71
N SER A 26 -9.00 -1.72 15.27
CA SER A 26 -8.36 -2.98 15.65
C SER A 26 -7.90 -3.76 14.41
N ALA A 27 -6.66 -4.25 14.45
CA ALA A 27 -6.12 -5.09 13.40
C ALA A 27 -6.27 -6.57 13.76
N PHE A 28 -6.90 -7.33 12.90
CA PHE A 28 -7.09 -8.77 13.04
C PHE A 28 -6.07 -9.53 12.20
N HIS A 29 -5.37 -10.47 12.83
CA HIS A 29 -4.52 -11.42 12.11
C HIS A 29 -5.31 -12.74 11.92
N VAL A 30 -5.78 -12.96 10.72
CA VAL A 30 -6.35 -14.24 10.34
C VAL A 30 -5.24 -15.11 9.79
N VAL A 31 -5.07 -16.32 10.30
CA VAL A 31 -4.02 -17.25 9.89
C VAL A 31 -4.10 -17.49 8.37
N GLY A 32 -3.00 -17.24 7.66
CA GLY A 32 -2.94 -17.35 6.19
C GLY A 32 -3.48 -16.14 5.41
N PHE A 33 -3.94 -15.09 6.10
CA PHE A 33 -4.37 -13.83 5.50
C PHE A 33 -3.47 -12.68 5.99
N GLU A 34 -3.48 -11.59 5.22
CA GLU A 34 -2.83 -10.33 5.60
C GLU A 34 -3.52 -9.73 6.83
N SER A 35 -2.84 -8.83 7.53
CA SER A 35 -3.48 -8.07 8.60
C SER A 35 -4.65 -7.26 8.03
N MET A 36 -5.83 -7.45 8.61
CA MET A 36 -7.05 -6.76 8.21
C MET A 36 -7.52 -5.83 9.31
N GLU A 37 -7.99 -4.66 8.94
CA GLU A 37 -8.73 -3.79 9.84
C GLU A 37 -10.18 -4.32 10.01
N PHE A 38 -10.84 -3.91 11.06
CA PHE A 38 -12.21 -4.39 11.36
C PHE A 38 -13.18 -4.11 10.21
N ASN A 39 -13.10 -2.93 9.59
CA ASN A 39 -13.90 -2.57 8.41
C ASN A 39 -13.65 -3.51 7.23
N GLU A 40 -12.40 -3.89 6.98
CA GLU A 40 -12.04 -4.85 5.92
C GLU A 40 -12.59 -6.24 6.23
N LEU A 41 -12.56 -6.66 7.51
CA LEU A 41 -13.15 -7.92 7.95
C LEU A 41 -14.68 -7.94 7.74
N VAL A 42 -15.37 -6.86 8.08
CA VAL A 42 -16.82 -6.73 7.85
C VAL A 42 -17.14 -6.84 6.36
N LEU A 43 -16.39 -6.13 5.51
CA LEU A 43 -16.58 -6.20 4.05
C LEU A 43 -16.28 -7.59 3.49
N LEU A 44 -15.25 -8.28 3.99
CA LEU A 44 -14.96 -9.66 3.62
C LEU A 44 -16.09 -10.61 4.01
N LEU A 45 -16.62 -10.47 5.22
CA LEU A 45 -17.75 -11.31 5.68
C LEU A 45 -19.01 -11.05 4.86
N LEU A 46 -19.31 -9.79 4.53
CA LEU A 46 -20.41 -9.43 3.63
C LEU A 46 -20.20 -10.02 2.24
N PHE A 47 -19.00 -9.94 1.68
CA PHE A 47 -18.64 -10.52 0.40
C PHE A 47 -18.82 -12.05 0.39
N ILE A 48 -18.32 -12.75 1.43
CA ILE A 48 -18.50 -14.21 1.56
C ILE A 48 -19.98 -14.55 1.70
N THR A 49 -20.72 -13.83 2.54
CA THR A 49 -22.15 -14.06 2.77
C THR A 49 -22.94 -13.89 1.46
N LEU A 50 -22.67 -12.85 0.69
CA LEU A 50 -23.32 -12.62 -0.61
C LEU A 50 -23.05 -13.76 -1.59
N ASN A 51 -21.80 -14.22 -1.69
CA ASN A 51 -21.46 -15.36 -2.54
C ASN A 51 -22.14 -16.66 -2.09
N LEU A 52 -22.28 -16.90 -0.76
CA LEU A 52 -22.98 -18.04 -0.22
C LEU A 52 -24.49 -17.95 -0.47
N ILE A 53 -25.09 -16.76 -0.40
CA ILE A 53 -26.50 -16.54 -0.74
C ILE A 53 -26.74 -16.95 -2.19
N PHE A 54 -25.94 -16.45 -3.15
CA PHE A 54 -26.05 -16.82 -4.56
C PHE A 54 -25.78 -18.31 -4.85
N LEU A 55 -24.93 -18.93 -4.04
CA LEU A 55 -24.63 -20.36 -4.15
C LEU A 55 -25.79 -21.23 -3.62
N LEU A 56 -26.39 -20.87 -2.48
CA LEU A 56 -27.27 -21.73 -1.70
C LEU A 56 -28.76 -21.47 -1.96
N LEU A 57 -29.16 -20.19 -2.18
CA LEU A 57 -30.58 -19.86 -2.37
C LEU A 57 -31.02 -20.14 -3.79
N PRO A 58 -32.08 -20.94 -3.98
CA PRO A 58 -32.69 -21.11 -5.29
C PRO A 58 -33.45 -19.85 -5.71
N PHE A 59 -33.11 -19.29 -6.87
CA PHE A 59 -33.81 -18.13 -7.46
C PHE A 59 -35.03 -18.54 -8.28
N GLU A 60 -35.20 -19.85 -8.57
CA GLU A 60 -36.35 -20.42 -9.30
C GLU A 60 -37.03 -21.51 -8.47
N ASN A 61 -38.31 -21.72 -8.74
CA ASN A 61 -39.18 -22.67 -8.04
C ASN A 61 -38.72 -24.13 -8.24
N GLY A 62 -37.83 -24.61 -7.37
CA GLY A 62 -37.39 -25.99 -7.45
C GLY A 62 -36.53 -26.40 -6.24
N VAL A 63 -36.67 -27.67 -5.84
CA VAL A 63 -35.77 -28.31 -4.88
C VAL A 63 -34.36 -28.34 -5.49
N SER A 64 -33.39 -27.68 -4.86
CA SER A 64 -32.03 -27.70 -5.37
C SER A 64 -31.43 -29.09 -5.27
N THR A 65 -31.15 -29.68 -6.41
CA THR A 65 -30.38 -30.92 -6.50
C THR A 65 -28.88 -30.62 -6.29
N ALA A 66 -28.09 -31.63 -5.96
CA ALA A 66 -26.64 -31.48 -5.88
C ALA A 66 -26.05 -30.98 -7.22
N SER A 67 -26.62 -31.37 -8.36
CA SER A 67 -26.25 -30.87 -9.68
C SER A 67 -26.46 -29.36 -9.82
N ASP A 68 -27.55 -28.81 -9.27
CA ASP A 68 -27.84 -27.38 -9.34
C ASP A 68 -26.86 -26.57 -8.52
N LEU A 69 -26.41 -27.08 -7.37
CA LEU A 69 -25.38 -26.44 -6.53
C LEU A 69 -24.05 -26.32 -7.30
N VAL A 70 -23.66 -27.38 -8.01
CA VAL A 70 -22.41 -27.43 -8.79
C VAL A 70 -22.44 -26.41 -9.94
N ASN A 71 -23.56 -26.30 -10.65
CA ASN A 71 -23.75 -25.32 -11.72
C ASN A 71 -23.80 -23.90 -11.19
N ARG A 72 -24.42 -23.68 -10.02
CA ARG A 72 -24.40 -22.36 -9.33
C ARG A 72 -23.02 -21.94 -8.92
N ALA A 73 -22.16 -22.86 -8.50
CA ALA A 73 -20.77 -22.56 -8.19
C ALA A 73 -20.05 -21.99 -9.43
N ALA A 74 -20.30 -22.54 -10.63
CA ALA A 74 -19.79 -21.97 -11.87
C ALA A 74 -20.34 -20.55 -12.13
N HIS A 75 -21.65 -20.30 -11.94
CA HIS A 75 -22.21 -18.96 -12.12
C HIS A 75 -21.65 -17.94 -11.13
N VAL A 76 -21.42 -18.32 -9.87
CA VAL A 76 -20.75 -17.47 -8.88
C VAL A 76 -19.30 -17.17 -9.29
N ALA A 77 -18.58 -18.15 -9.83
CA ALA A 77 -17.24 -17.93 -10.37
C ALA A 77 -17.25 -16.97 -11.56
N LEU A 78 -18.21 -17.11 -12.49
CA LEU A 78 -18.41 -16.20 -13.63
C LEU A 78 -18.64 -14.76 -13.16
N ALA A 79 -19.57 -14.54 -12.23
CA ALA A 79 -19.87 -13.23 -11.70
C ALA A 79 -18.63 -12.57 -11.05
N ASN A 80 -17.89 -13.32 -10.24
CA ASN A 80 -16.66 -12.82 -9.63
C ASN A 80 -15.55 -12.52 -10.67
N SER A 81 -15.53 -13.25 -11.79
CA SER A 81 -14.55 -13.02 -12.87
C SER A 81 -14.73 -11.67 -13.56
N ALA A 82 -15.95 -11.10 -13.55
CA ALA A 82 -16.19 -9.76 -14.06
C ALA A 82 -15.48 -8.66 -13.21
N PHE A 83 -15.27 -8.91 -11.92
CA PHE A 83 -14.72 -7.93 -10.98
C PHE A 83 -13.22 -8.10 -10.73
N VAL A 84 -12.65 -9.30 -10.91
CA VAL A 84 -11.25 -9.56 -10.55
C VAL A 84 -10.25 -8.66 -11.29
N PHE A 85 -10.50 -8.33 -12.55
CA PHE A 85 -9.64 -7.46 -13.35
C PHE A 85 -9.77 -5.98 -12.97
N PRO A 86 -10.98 -5.40 -12.86
CA PRO A 86 -11.15 -4.02 -12.37
C PRO A 86 -10.53 -3.76 -11.00
N LEU A 87 -10.56 -4.74 -10.09
CA LEU A 87 -9.95 -4.64 -8.77
C LEU A 87 -8.40 -4.68 -8.80
N ALA A 88 -7.79 -4.99 -9.94
CA ALA A 88 -6.34 -4.91 -10.16
C ALA A 88 -5.89 -3.60 -10.83
N THR A 89 -6.82 -2.66 -11.11
CA THR A 89 -6.52 -1.39 -11.77
C THR A 89 -6.12 -0.32 -10.75
N ARG A 90 -5.17 0.55 -11.12
CA ARG A 90 -4.69 1.64 -10.26
C ARG A 90 -5.53 2.92 -10.37
N ASN A 91 -6.06 3.19 -11.58
CA ASN A 91 -6.99 4.29 -11.82
C ASN A 91 -8.42 3.75 -11.94
N SER A 92 -8.82 2.86 -11.03
CA SER A 92 -10.14 2.26 -11.09
C SER A 92 -11.24 3.25 -10.73
N VAL A 93 -12.45 2.94 -11.19
CA VAL A 93 -13.67 3.63 -10.77
C VAL A 93 -13.77 3.67 -9.23
N PHE A 94 -13.34 2.60 -8.56
CA PHE A 94 -13.33 2.50 -7.10
C PHE A 94 -12.37 3.51 -6.44
N VAL A 95 -11.17 3.71 -7.01
CA VAL A 95 -10.25 4.74 -6.53
C VAL A 95 -10.84 6.14 -6.74
N THR A 96 -11.37 6.39 -7.93
CA THR A 96 -11.80 7.75 -8.34
C THR A 96 -13.14 8.15 -7.72
N LEU A 97 -14.12 7.25 -7.64
CA LEU A 97 -15.46 7.57 -7.15
C LEU A 97 -15.64 7.33 -5.65
N ILE A 98 -15.00 6.30 -5.10
CA ILE A 98 -15.19 5.91 -3.69
C ILE A 98 -14.03 6.43 -2.83
N GLY A 99 -12.92 6.86 -3.45
CA GLY A 99 -11.74 7.35 -2.72
C GLY A 99 -10.95 6.25 -1.98
N VAL A 100 -11.17 4.98 -2.33
CA VAL A 100 -10.45 3.85 -1.71
C VAL A 100 -9.08 3.72 -2.37
N PRO A 101 -7.97 3.78 -1.63
CA PRO A 101 -6.63 3.68 -2.20
C PRO A 101 -6.36 2.29 -2.80
N PHE A 102 -5.51 2.24 -3.83
CA PHE A 102 -5.20 1.01 -4.58
C PHE A 102 -4.74 -0.15 -3.67
N GLU A 103 -3.96 0.13 -2.62
CA GLU A 103 -3.45 -0.87 -1.68
C GLU A 103 -4.57 -1.62 -0.95
N ARG A 104 -5.70 -0.97 -0.73
CA ARG A 104 -6.89 -1.60 -0.16
C ARG A 104 -7.68 -2.36 -1.23
N ILE A 105 -7.80 -1.81 -2.44
CA ILE A 105 -8.52 -2.45 -3.54
C ILE A 105 -7.85 -3.75 -3.96
N ILE A 106 -6.53 -3.82 -3.97
CA ILE A 106 -5.81 -5.05 -4.34
C ILE A 106 -6.05 -6.22 -3.36
N LYS A 107 -6.42 -5.94 -2.11
CA LYS A 107 -6.87 -6.99 -1.18
C LYS A 107 -8.17 -7.63 -1.65
N PHE A 108 -9.12 -6.82 -2.16
CA PHE A 108 -10.37 -7.33 -2.74
C PHE A 108 -10.12 -8.16 -4.01
N HIS A 109 -9.17 -7.77 -4.86
CA HIS A 109 -8.71 -8.60 -5.97
C HIS A 109 -8.27 -10.00 -5.50
N ARG A 110 -7.48 -10.06 -4.43
CA ARG A 110 -7.01 -11.35 -3.85
C ARG A 110 -8.17 -12.19 -3.30
N TRP A 111 -9.13 -11.58 -2.60
CA TRP A 111 -10.30 -12.29 -2.07
C TRP A 111 -11.20 -12.80 -3.17
N THR A 112 -11.45 -11.98 -4.18
CA THR A 112 -12.22 -12.35 -5.37
C THR A 112 -11.56 -13.50 -6.13
N GLY A 113 -10.24 -13.45 -6.34
CA GLY A 113 -9.48 -14.52 -6.98
C GLY A 113 -9.54 -15.85 -6.20
N ARG A 114 -9.44 -15.80 -4.87
CA ARG A 114 -9.63 -16.99 -4.01
C ARG A 114 -11.06 -17.52 -4.10
N MET A 115 -12.07 -16.64 -4.12
CA MET A 115 -13.46 -17.05 -4.28
C MET A 115 -13.68 -17.75 -5.61
N ILE A 116 -13.15 -17.21 -6.71
CA ILE A 116 -13.18 -17.87 -8.03
C ILE A 116 -12.56 -19.26 -7.95
N PHE A 117 -11.39 -19.38 -7.34
CA PHE A 117 -10.73 -20.68 -7.17
C PHE A 117 -11.57 -21.69 -6.40
N PHE A 118 -12.15 -21.30 -5.26
CA PHE A 118 -12.99 -22.20 -4.47
C PHE A 118 -14.26 -22.63 -5.21
N MET A 119 -14.90 -21.72 -5.93
CA MET A 119 -16.09 -22.01 -6.71
C MET A 119 -15.79 -22.94 -7.91
N ILE A 120 -14.67 -22.72 -8.60
CA ILE A 120 -14.22 -23.59 -9.69
C ILE A 120 -13.79 -24.97 -9.15
N ALA A 121 -13.13 -25.02 -7.98
CA ALA A 121 -12.75 -26.29 -7.35
C ALA A 121 -13.98 -27.10 -6.96
N LEU A 122 -15.02 -26.45 -6.44
CA LEU A 122 -16.30 -27.12 -6.15
C LEU A 122 -16.97 -27.63 -7.42
N HIS A 123 -17.07 -26.80 -8.45
CA HIS A 123 -17.66 -27.15 -9.75
C HIS A 123 -16.88 -28.29 -10.43
N GLY A 124 -15.59 -28.08 -10.69
CA GLY A 124 -14.74 -29.02 -11.42
C GLY A 124 -14.50 -30.31 -10.65
N GLY A 125 -14.23 -30.22 -9.32
CA GLY A 125 -14.03 -31.39 -8.48
C GLY A 125 -15.24 -32.32 -8.46
N THR A 126 -16.44 -31.77 -8.38
CA THR A 126 -17.67 -32.58 -8.40
C THR A 126 -17.91 -33.23 -9.78
N HIS A 127 -17.68 -32.48 -10.89
CA HIS A 127 -17.79 -33.05 -12.21
C HIS A 127 -16.75 -34.15 -12.47
N ILE A 128 -15.52 -33.98 -12.04
CA ILE A 128 -14.47 -34.99 -12.12
C ILE A 128 -14.89 -36.24 -11.34
N GLN A 129 -15.42 -36.08 -10.12
CA GLN A 129 -15.89 -37.19 -9.29
C GLN A 129 -17.03 -37.94 -9.94
N GLN A 130 -18.04 -37.23 -10.47
CA GLN A 130 -19.18 -37.83 -11.17
C GLN A 130 -18.72 -38.65 -12.39
N GLN A 131 -17.84 -38.07 -13.21
CA GLN A 131 -17.34 -38.74 -14.42
C GLN A 131 -16.44 -39.93 -14.08
N TYR A 132 -15.63 -39.82 -13.02
CA TYR A 132 -14.84 -40.97 -12.53
C TYR A 132 -15.73 -42.12 -12.06
N SER A 133 -16.78 -41.79 -11.29
CA SER A 133 -17.75 -42.81 -10.83
C SER A 133 -18.49 -43.49 -11.98
N ALA A 134 -18.68 -42.79 -13.09
CA ALA A 134 -19.34 -43.35 -14.27
C ALA A 134 -18.41 -44.18 -15.17
N THR A 135 -17.11 -43.83 -15.20
CA THR A 135 -16.16 -44.41 -16.18
C THR A 135 -15.05 -45.25 -15.56
N GLU A 136 -14.89 -45.18 -14.25
CA GLU A 136 -13.79 -45.77 -13.45
C GLU A 136 -12.39 -45.40 -14.00
N SER A 137 -12.29 -44.26 -14.72
CA SER A 137 -11.07 -43.83 -15.38
C SER A 137 -10.80 -42.35 -15.12
N ILE A 138 -9.70 -42.07 -14.43
CA ILE A 138 -9.26 -40.68 -14.17
C ILE A 138 -8.89 -39.94 -15.47
N SER A 139 -8.34 -40.63 -16.45
CA SER A 139 -8.04 -40.06 -17.76
C SER A 139 -9.30 -39.61 -18.49
N LYS A 140 -10.38 -40.41 -18.45
CA LYS A 140 -11.68 -40.00 -19.02
C LYS A 140 -12.32 -38.87 -18.22
N ALA A 141 -12.18 -38.86 -16.91
CA ALA A 141 -12.71 -37.81 -16.05
C ALA A 141 -12.03 -36.43 -16.28
N LEU A 142 -10.76 -36.43 -16.67
CA LEU A 142 -10.03 -35.21 -16.94
C LEU A 142 -9.96 -34.81 -18.42
N PHE A 143 -9.97 -35.77 -19.34
CA PHE A 143 -9.64 -35.58 -20.74
C PHE A 143 -10.58 -36.32 -21.70
N GLY A 144 -11.73 -36.80 -21.21
CA GLY A 144 -12.62 -37.67 -21.97
C GLY A 144 -13.27 -37.01 -23.18
N ASP A 145 -13.47 -35.72 -23.16
CA ASP A 145 -13.95 -34.90 -24.27
C ASP A 145 -13.34 -33.49 -24.19
N ASN A 146 -13.64 -32.62 -25.17
CA ASN A 146 -13.12 -31.26 -25.22
C ASN A 146 -13.56 -30.39 -24.03
N GLN A 147 -14.75 -30.64 -23.48
CA GLN A 147 -15.26 -29.86 -22.35
C GLN A 147 -14.47 -30.21 -21.06
N TYR A 148 -14.26 -31.52 -20.78
CA TYR A 148 -13.45 -31.95 -19.66
C TYR A 148 -11.99 -31.51 -19.80
N LEU A 149 -11.42 -31.61 -21.01
CA LEU A 149 -10.05 -31.18 -21.28
C LEU A 149 -9.90 -29.67 -21.02
N THR A 150 -10.75 -28.84 -21.60
CA THR A 150 -10.62 -27.36 -21.44
C THR A 150 -10.91 -26.91 -20.03
N GLY A 151 -11.88 -27.52 -19.34
CA GLY A 151 -12.13 -27.27 -17.91
C GLY A 151 -10.97 -27.65 -17.03
N SER A 152 -10.31 -28.81 -17.27
CA SER A 152 -9.13 -29.26 -16.54
C SER A 152 -7.93 -28.34 -16.75
N LEU A 153 -7.72 -27.85 -17.98
CA LEU A 153 -6.63 -26.90 -18.29
C LEU A 153 -6.87 -25.53 -17.66
N ALA A 154 -8.12 -25.05 -17.66
CA ALA A 154 -8.52 -23.82 -16.97
C ALA A 154 -8.28 -23.95 -15.46
N PHE A 155 -8.68 -25.09 -14.86
CA PHE A 155 -8.49 -25.35 -13.44
C PHE A 155 -7.00 -25.44 -13.06
N LEU A 156 -6.19 -26.13 -13.87
CA LEU A 156 -4.73 -26.18 -13.66
C LEU A 156 -4.12 -24.77 -13.69
N SER A 157 -4.55 -23.93 -14.62
CA SER A 157 -4.06 -22.55 -14.75
C SER A 157 -4.33 -21.74 -13.48
N ILE A 158 -5.54 -21.83 -12.91
CA ILE A 158 -5.87 -21.10 -11.68
C ILE A 158 -5.19 -21.68 -10.43
N ILE A 159 -4.95 -23.01 -10.38
CA ILE A 159 -4.15 -23.63 -9.32
C ILE A 159 -2.75 -23.03 -9.29
N ILE A 160 -2.08 -22.91 -10.44
CA ILE A 160 -0.75 -22.29 -10.54
C ILE A 160 -0.80 -20.86 -10.00
N ILE A 161 -1.77 -20.05 -10.41
CA ILE A 161 -1.94 -18.68 -9.93
C ILE A 161 -2.07 -18.65 -8.41
N VAL A 162 -2.97 -19.45 -7.84
CA VAL A 162 -3.25 -19.41 -6.38
C VAL A 162 -2.04 -19.85 -5.56
N ILE A 163 -1.36 -20.91 -5.97
CA ILE A 163 -0.15 -21.40 -5.28
C ILE A 163 0.93 -20.34 -5.31
N THR A 164 1.25 -19.81 -6.50
CA THR A 164 2.36 -18.84 -6.65
C THR A 164 2.04 -17.46 -6.11
N SER A 165 0.76 -17.10 -6.00
CA SER A 165 0.31 -15.85 -5.37
C SER A 165 0.28 -15.90 -3.84
N HIS A 166 0.62 -17.04 -3.23
CA HIS A 166 0.69 -17.15 -1.78
C HIS A 166 1.75 -16.20 -1.20
N ALA A 167 1.45 -15.56 -0.06
CA ALA A 167 2.30 -14.52 0.54
C ALA A 167 3.76 -14.94 0.74
N VAL A 168 4.01 -16.22 1.08
CA VAL A 168 5.36 -16.78 1.24
C VAL A 168 6.11 -16.72 -0.09
N ILE A 169 5.51 -17.17 -1.20
CA ILE A 169 6.16 -17.20 -2.51
C ILE A 169 6.38 -15.77 -3.01
N ARG A 170 5.39 -14.88 -2.89
CA ARG A 170 5.55 -13.47 -3.25
C ARG A 170 6.73 -12.80 -2.51
N ARG A 171 6.93 -13.16 -1.24
CA ARG A 171 7.99 -12.57 -0.41
C ARG A 171 9.39 -13.10 -0.76
N PHE A 172 9.52 -14.38 -1.04
CA PHE A 172 10.83 -15.02 -1.27
C PHE A 172 11.20 -15.16 -2.74
N ALA A 173 10.22 -15.24 -3.64
CA ALA A 173 10.40 -15.46 -5.08
C ALA A 173 9.41 -14.62 -5.90
N PHE A 174 9.48 -13.29 -5.76
CA PHE A 174 8.55 -12.34 -6.42
C PHE A 174 8.51 -12.52 -7.95
N GLU A 175 9.64 -12.81 -8.57
CA GLU A 175 9.71 -13.03 -10.02
C GLU A 175 8.94 -14.29 -10.44
N ALA A 176 9.01 -15.36 -9.65
CA ALA A 176 8.23 -16.58 -9.91
C ALA A 176 6.71 -16.31 -9.83
N PHE A 177 6.27 -15.57 -8.80
CA PHE A 177 4.89 -15.09 -8.72
C PHE A 177 4.53 -14.24 -9.93
N TRP A 178 5.35 -13.26 -10.29
CA TRP A 178 5.07 -12.33 -11.37
C TRP A 178 4.84 -13.03 -12.70
N TRP A 179 5.77 -13.93 -13.08
CA TRP A 179 5.67 -14.65 -14.36
C TRP A 179 4.54 -15.68 -14.37
N SER A 180 4.39 -16.44 -13.30
CA SER A 180 3.33 -17.44 -13.22
C SER A 180 1.92 -16.81 -13.16
N HIS A 181 1.81 -15.57 -12.68
CA HIS A 181 0.52 -14.88 -12.66
C HIS A 181 -0.05 -14.67 -14.08
N PHE A 182 0.80 -14.57 -15.10
CA PHE A 182 0.35 -14.50 -16.50
C PHE A 182 -0.34 -15.76 -17.00
N THR A 183 -0.33 -16.86 -16.24
CA THR A 183 -1.16 -18.04 -16.57
C THR A 183 -2.65 -17.72 -16.53
N PHE A 184 -3.06 -16.54 -16.02
CA PHE A 184 -4.44 -16.06 -16.16
C PHE A 184 -4.89 -15.98 -17.64
N ILE A 185 -3.97 -15.77 -18.59
CA ILE A 185 -4.25 -15.76 -20.03
C ILE A 185 -4.74 -17.15 -20.46
N PHE A 186 -4.08 -18.21 -19.99
CA PHE A 186 -4.52 -19.58 -20.28
C PHE A 186 -5.84 -19.90 -19.57
N PHE A 187 -6.04 -19.45 -18.35
CA PHE A 187 -7.32 -19.55 -17.64
C PHE A 187 -8.45 -18.93 -18.43
N ILE A 188 -8.25 -17.75 -19.03
CA ILE A 188 -9.25 -17.08 -19.87
C ILE A 188 -9.51 -17.88 -21.15
N ILE A 189 -8.46 -18.26 -21.88
CA ILE A 189 -8.58 -18.98 -23.15
C ILE A 189 -9.34 -20.30 -22.94
N PHE A 190 -8.89 -21.12 -22.00
CA PHE A 190 -9.52 -22.41 -21.73
C PHE A 190 -10.89 -22.27 -21.07
N GLY A 191 -11.12 -21.23 -20.27
CA GLY A 191 -12.42 -20.91 -19.70
C GLY A 191 -13.46 -20.56 -20.79
N VAL A 192 -13.09 -19.74 -21.77
CA VAL A 192 -13.98 -19.41 -22.92
C VAL A 192 -14.23 -20.63 -23.80
N LEU A 193 -13.22 -21.48 -24.03
CA LEU A 193 -13.38 -22.73 -24.78
C LEU A 193 -14.23 -23.77 -24.03
N HIS A 194 -14.20 -23.71 -22.68
CA HIS A 194 -15.00 -24.60 -21.84
C HIS A 194 -16.48 -24.19 -21.82
N ASN A 195 -16.74 -22.86 -21.71
CA ASN A 195 -18.08 -22.31 -21.68
C ASN A 195 -18.10 -20.90 -22.29
N GLU A 196 -18.88 -20.73 -23.40
CA GLU A 196 -18.99 -19.45 -24.11
C GLU A 196 -19.52 -18.30 -23.24
N TRP A 197 -20.36 -18.57 -22.23
CA TRP A 197 -20.88 -17.59 -21.29
C TRP A 197 -19.79 -16.97 -20.39
N PHE A 198 -18.61 -17.54 -20.34
CA PHE A 198 -17.48 -16.93 -19.63
C PHE A 198 -16.97 -15.67 -20.35
N ALA A 199 -17.05 -15.64 -21.69
CA ALA A 199 -16.52 -14.55 -22.49
C ALA A 199 -17.08 -13.15 -22.13
N PRO A 200 -18.42 -12.92 -22.02
CA PRO A 200 -18.93 -11.59 -21.71
C PRO A 200 -18.52 -11.07 -20.32
N TYR A 201 -18.47 -11.95 -19.31
CA TYR A 201 -18.06 -11.55 -17.96
C TYR A 201 -16.60 -11.12 -17.91
N VAL A 202 -15.72 -11.92 -18.50
CA VAL A 202 -14.30 -11.61 -18.50
C VAL A 202 -13.95 -10.46 -19.44
N ALA A 203 -14.65 -10.32 -20.57
CA ALA A 203 -14.47 -9.22 -21.51
C ALA A 203 -14.79 -7.86 -20.86
N PHE A 204 -15.84 -7.78 -20.05
CA PHE A 204 -16.17 -6.59 -19.27
C PHE A 204 -15.00 -6.20 -18.34
N GLY A 205 -14.52 -7.15 -17.54
CA GLY A 205 -13.42 -6.91 -16.60
C GLY A 205 -12.11 -6.52 -17.29
N ILE A 206 -11.76 -7.26 -18.38
CA ILE A 206 -10.54 -6.98 -19.15
C ILE A 206 -10.62 -5.62 -19.86
N SER A 207 -11.77 -5.21 -20.40
CA SER A 207 -11.89 -3.92 -21.07
C SER A 207 -11.55 -2.76 -20.12
N LEU A 208 -12.06 -2.80 -18.89
CA LEU A 208 -11.72 -1.81 -17.87
C LEU A 208 -10.22 -1.85 -17.49
N TYR A 209 -9.65 -3.04 -17.37
CA TYR A 209 -8.22 -3.20 -17.13
C TYR A 209 -7.35 -2.65 -18.26
N VAL A 210 -7.72 -2.92 -19.52
CA VAL A 210 -7.02 -2.40 -20.71
C VAL A 210 -7.10 -0.87 -20.75
N VAL A 211 -8.26 -0.29 -20.48
CA VAL A 211 -8.43 1.17 -20.41
C VAL A 211 -7.49 1.76 -19.35
N ASP A 212 -7.42 1.20 -18.14
CA ASP A 212 -6.45 1.63 -17.12
C ASP A 212 -5.01 1.56 -17.64
N ARG A 213 -4.64 0.45 -18.26
CA ARG A 213 -3.28 0.27 -18.81
C ARG A 213 -2.96 1.29 -19.89
N LEU A 214 -3.92 1.61 -20.76
CA LEU A 214 -3.74 2.64 -21.80
C LEU A 214 -3.59 4.04 -21.18
N ILE A 215 -4.44 4.40 -20.20
CA ILE A 215 -4.33 5.68 -19.48
C ILE A 215 -2.93 5.82 -18.85
N ARG A 216 -2.47 4.77 -18.17
CA ARG A 216 -1.14 4.77 -17.53
C ARG A 216 0.00 4.84 -18.54
N PHE A 217 -0.11 4.11 -19.65
CA PHE A 217 0.86 4.18 -20.74
C PHE A 217 0.95 5.60 -21.31
N VAL A 218 -0.18 6.22 -21.59
CA VAL A 218 -0.24 7.61 -22.09
C VAL A 218 0.35 8.56 -21.07
N LYS A 219 -0.09 8.53 -19.81
CA LYS A 219 0.41 9.42 -18.74
C LYS A 219 1.92 9.27 -18.50
N SER A 220 2.44 8.05 -18.56
CA SER A 220 3.87 7.80 -18.29
C SER A 220 4.80 8.12 -19.47
N ASN A 221 4.28 8.28 -20.69
CA ASN A 221 5.07 8.56 -21.88
C ASN A 221 4.89 9.98 -22.43
N ILE A 222 3.74 10.64 -22.21
CA ILE A 222 3.49 11.99 -22.73
C ILE A 222 4.21 13.06 -21.89
N LYS A 223 4.15 12.98 -20.56
CA LYS A 223 4.86 13.93 -19.72
C LYS A 223 6.31 13.50 -19.55
N SER A 224 7.22 14.22 -20.18
CA SER A 224 8.66 13.99 -20.02
C SER A 224 9.08 14.24 -18.56
N ILE A 225 10.01 13.41 -18.11
CA ILE A 225 10.67 13.59 -16.81
C ILE A 225 12.11 13.91 -17.09
N LYS A 226 12.57 15.02 -16.55
CA LYS A 226 13.97 15.38 -16.57
C LYS A 226 14.60 15.00 -15.24
N VAL A 227 15.40 13.96 -15.22
CA VAL A 227 16.21 13.59 -14.07
C VAL A 227 17.32 14.63 -13.94
N VAL A 228 17.31 15.35 -12.82
CA VAL A 228 18.26 16.44 -12.53
C VAL A 228 19.49 15.89 -11.86
N ASN A 229 19.33 15.01 -10.88
CA ASN A 229 20.44 14.44 -10.14
C ASN A 229 20.13 13.01 -9.69
N ILE A 230 21.16 12.17 -9.67
CA ILE A 230 21.13 10.82 -9.10
C ILE A 230 22.36 10.68 -8.21
N GLU A 231 22.14 10.53 -6.93
CA GLU A 231 23.18 10.52 -5.92
C GLU A 231 23.14 9.21 -5.12
N PRO A 232 24.26 8.47 -5.05
CA PRO A 232 24.38 7.34 -4.15
C PRO A 232 24.72 7.84 -2.75
N ILE A 233 23.80 7.67 -1.80
CA ILE A 233 24.04 7.96 -0.40
C ILE A 233 24.67 6.74 0.26
N GLN A 234 25.59 6.96 1.20
CA GLN A 234 26.21 5.88 1.98
C GLN A 234 25.14 4.95 2.57
N THR A 235 25.50 3.69 2.81
CA THR A 235 24.61 2.65 3.33
C THR A 235 23.49 2.18 2.37
N GLY A 236 23.70 2.41 1.04
CA GLY A 236 22.89 1.75 0.02
C GLY A 236 21.53 2.40 -0.26
N VAL A 237 21.46 3.72 -0.27
CA VAL A 237 20.28 4.47 -0.73
C VAL A 237 20.65 5.30 -1.95
N THR A 238 19.79 5.30 -2.96
CA THR A 238 19.91 6.18 -4.13
C THR A 238 18.88 7.30 -4.01
N ARG A 239 19.35 8.54 -3.99
CA ARG A 239 18.51 9.74 -4.09
C ARG A 239 18.38 10.11 -5.55
N VAL A 240 17.14 10.30 -6.01
CA VAL A 240 16.84 10.74 -7.37
C VAL A 240 16.04 12.03 -7.31
N VAL A 241 16.55 13.09 -7.92
CA VAL A 241 15.90 14.39 -8.06
C VAL A 241 15.47 14.56 -9.51
N PHE A 242 14.21 14.94 -9.72
CA PHE A 242 13.63 15.09 -11.05
C PHE A 242 12.65 16.26 -11.13
N GLU A 243 12.54 16.84 -12.33
CA GLU A 243 11.58 17.87 -12.68
C GLU A 243 10.31 17.24 -13.25
N ARG A 244 9.16 17.63 -12.71
CA ARG A 244 7.85 17.27 -13.27
C ARG A 244 6.77 18.21 -12.78
N ASP A 245 5.98 18.76 -13.69
CA ASP A 245 4.77 19.47 -13.37
C ASP A 245 3.67 18.46 -12.94
N MET A 246 3.40 18.38 -11.63
CA MET A 246 2.38 17.53 -11.04
C MET A 246 1.93 18.08 -9.69
N HIS A 247 0.63 17.92 -9.41
CA HIS A 247 0.10 18.12 -8.08
C HIS A 247 0.05 16.78 -7.32
N TYR A 248 0.44 16.80 -6.06
CA TYR A 248 0.36 15.67 -5.17
C TYR A 248 0.19 16.10 -3.71
N GLU A 249 -0.23 15.19 -2.86
CA GLU A 249 -0.32 15.38 -1.41
C GLU A 249 0.90 14.75 -0.73
N ALA A 250 1.37 15.36 0.34
CA ALA A 250 2.49 14.82 1.12
C ALA A 250 2.17 13.41 1.62
N GLY A 251 3.15 12.50 1.55
CA GLY A 251 2.97 11.09 1.88
C GLY A 251 2.56 10.20 0.71
N GLN A 252 2.18 10.76 -0.45
CA GLN A 252 1.87 9.97 -1.64
C GLN A 252 3.11 9.28 -2.22
N TYR A 253 2.85 8.22 -3.01
CA TYR A 253 3.88 7.45 -3.71
C TYR A 253 3.60 7.40 -5.22
N ALA A 254 4.59 6.95 -5.96
CA ALA A 254 4.48 6.69 -7.39
C ALA A 254 5.18 5.39 -7.76
N PHE A 255 4.87 4.89 -8.95
CA PHE A 255 5.65 3.83 -9.55
C PHE A 255 6.68 4.42 -10.50
N VAL A 256 7.93 4.05 -10.30
CA VAL A 256 9.03 4.47 -11.18
C VAL A 256 9.56 3.28 -11.98
N ASN A 257 10.05 3.58 -13.17
CA ASN A 257 10.72 2.65 -14.05
C ASN A 257 11.94 3.33 -14.68
N PHE A 258 13.06 2.63 -14.78
CA PHE A 258 14.29 3.10 -15.42
C PHE A 258 14.60 2.24 -16.65
N PRO A 259 14.10 2.58 -17.84
CA PRO A 259 14.16 1.73 -19.03
C PRO A 259 15.57 1.36 -19.47
N ASN A 260 16.55 2.23 -19.22
CA ASN A 260 17.95 2.05 -19.63
C ASN A 260 18.88 1.59 -18.50
N LEU A 261 18.34 0.96 -17.46
CA LEU A 261 19.15 0.37 -16.38
C LEU A 261 19.85 -0.95 -16.79
N ASN A 262 19.69 -1.41 -18.03
CA ASN A 262 20.28 -2.65 -18.58
C ASN A 262 19.84 -3.95 -17.91
N ALA A 263 18.65 -3.99 -17.33
CA ALA A 263 18.04 -5.21 -16.88
C ALA A 263 17.08 -5.74 -17.97
N PRO A 264 17.01 -7.04 -18.23
CA PRO A 264 16.15 -7.61 -19.28
C PRO A 264 14.67 -7.22 -19.12
N LEU A 265 14.25 -6.94 -17.88
CA LEU A 265 12.90 -6.58 -17.50
C LEU A 265 12.69 -5.10 -17.21
N SER A 266 13.72 -4.26 -17.36
CA SER A 266 13.66 -2.83 -17.04
C SER A 266 12.58 -2.07 -17.83
N LEU A 267 12.14 -2.59 -18.97
CA LEU A 267 11.09 -1.97 -19.79
C LEU A 267 9.69 -2.17 -19.20
N VAL A 268 9.47 -3.22 -18.42
CA VAL A 268 8.12 -3.63 -17.94
C VAL A 268 7.96 -3.62 -16.43
N THR A 269 9.06 -3.58 -15.67
CA THR A 269 9.00 -3.58 -14.20
C THR A 269 8.87 -2.16 -13.64
N TRP A 270 7.89 -1.99 -12.77
CA TRP A 270 7.60 -0.74 -12.09
C TRP A 270 7.75 -0.93 -10.59
N HIS A 271 8.41 0.01 -9.93
CA HIS A 271 8.73 -0.07 -8.51
C HIS A 271 8.01 1.06 -7.75
N PRO A 272 7.23 0.74 -6.71
CA PRO A 272 6.59 1.74 -5.88
C PRO A 272 7.64 2.45 -5.03
N VAL A 273 7.57 3.78 -5.00
CA VAL A 273 8.46 4.64 -4.22
C VAL A 273 7.70 5.83 -3.68
N SER A 274 7.88 6.18 -2.41
CA SER A 274 7.29 7.40 -1.86
C SER A 274 8.01 8.64 -2.36
N LEU A 275 7.23 9.68 -2.60
CA LEU A 275 7.76 11.02 -2.77
C LEU A 275 8.27 11.52 -1.42
N SER A 276 9.55 11.88 -1.32
CA SER A 276 10.19 12.35 -0.08
C SER A 276 10.31 13.87 -0.01
N SER A 277 10.05 14.58 -1.13
CA SER A 277 9.86 16.04 -1.14
C SER A 277 8.46 16.40 -0.63
N ALA A 278 8.28 17.64 -0.17
CA ALA A 278 6.96 18.23 0.01
C ALA A 278 6.37 18.66 -1.34
N PRO A 279 5.03 18.78 -1.46
CA PRO A 279 4.41 19.45 -2.59
C PRO A 279 4.92 20.90 -2.70
N SER A 280 5.10 21.41 -3.93
CA SER A 280 5.49 22.80 -4.12
C SER A 280 4.35 23.74 -3.74
N ILE A 281 4.68 24.79 -2.99
CA ILE A 281 3.74 25.87 -2.62
C ILE A 281 3.85 27.03 -3.60
N GLU A 282 4.98 27.16 -4.31
CA GLU A 282 5.26 28.25 -5.23
C GLU A 282 5.05 27.84 -6.69
N ASP A 283 4.47 28.74 -7.48
CA ASP A 283 4.19 28.55 -8.91
C ASP A 283 5.39 28.95 -9.82
N ASP A 284 6.54 29.25 -9.24
CA ASP A 284 7.71 29.73 -9.96
C ASP A 284 8.54 28.61 -10.61
N GLY A 285 8.04 28.08 -11.73
CA GLY A 285 8.76 27.11 -12.54
C GLY A 285 8.32 25.64 -12.38
N ILE A 286 9.04 24.72 -13.04
CA ILE A 286 8.74 23.29 -12.93
C ILE A 286 9.29 22.78 -11.58
N PRO A 287 8.43 22.24 -10.69
CA PRO A 287 8.86 21.84 -9.37
C PRO A 287 9.82 20.63 -9.39
N LEU A 288 10.76 20.64 -8.44
CA LEU A 288 11.69 19.54 -8.20
C LEU A 288 11.08 18.56 -7.21
N HIS A 289 11.14 17.29 -7.55
CA HIS A 289 10.67 16.19 -6.71
C HIS A 289 11.82 15.24 -6.38
N THR A 290 11.73 14.60 -5.23
CA THR A 290 12.78 13.70 -4.74
C THR A 290 12.18 12.36 -4.35
N VAL A 291 12.87 11.27 -4.70
CA VAL A 291 12.60 9.91 -4.23
C VAL A 291 13.89 9.27 -3.71
N HIS A 292 13.76 8.43 -2.69
CA HIS A 292 14.87 7.69 -2.11
C HIS A 292 14.60 6.19 -2.22
N LEU A 293 15.52 5.46 -2.88
CA LEU A 293 15.41 4.03 -3.13
C LEU A 293 16.50 3.28 -2.37
N LYS A 294 16.10 2.46 -1.40
CA LYS A 294 17.04 1.59 -0.68
C LYS A 294 17.40 0.38 -1.53
N ALA A 295 18.69 0.04 -1.60
CA ALA A 295 19.23 -1.10 -2.33
C ALA A 295 18.88 -2.44 -1.62
N ALA A 296 17.60 -2.84 -1.68
CA ALA A 296 17.09 -4.05 -1.04
C ALA A 296 16.98 -5.24 -2.01
N GLY A 297 16.51 -5.01 -3.23
CA GLY A 297 16.32 -6.01 -4.29
C GLY A 297 17.30 -5.86 -5.46
N GLY A 298 17.24 -6.78 -6.42
CA GLY A 298 18.12 -6.76 -7.59
C GLY A 298 18.11 -5.44 -8.36
N PHE A 299 16.94 -4.93 -8.68
CA PHE A 299 16.77 -3.65 -9.38
C PHE A 299 17.37 -2.46 -8.60
N THR A 300 17.02 -2.29 -7.34
CA THR A 300 17.49 -1.15 -6.52
C THR A 300 18.99 -1.23 -6.23
N LYS A 301 19.56 -2.45 -6.13
CA LYS A 301 21.00 -2.66 -6.05
C LYS A 301 21.71 -2.24 -7.33
N MET A 302 21.20 -2.65 -8.51
CA MET A 302 21.76 -2.24 -9.80
C MET A 302 21.71 -0.73 -9.98
N LEU A 303 20.62 -0.08 -9.57
CA LEU A 303 20.49 1.38 -9.63
C LEU A 303 21.55 2.05 -8.75
N TYR A 304 21.73 1.55 -7.53
CA TYR A 304 22.73 2.07 -6.57
C TYR A 304 24.15 1.91 -7.09
N GLU A 305 24.52 0.72 -7.58
CA GLU A 305 25.84 0.46 -8.14
C GLU A 305 26.13 1.32 -9.40
N LYS A 306 25.12 1.50 -10.26
CA LYS A 306 25.26 2.36 -11.42
C LYS A 306 25.45 3.83 -11.00
N ALA A 307 24.71 4.30 -10.00
CA ALA A 307 24.90 5.66 -9.45
C ALA A 307 26.29 5.83 -8.81
N ARG A 308 26.76 4.80 -8.08
CA ARG A 308 28.07 4.81 -7.41
C ARG A 308 29.24 4.82 -8.39
N ASN A 309 29.16 4.00 -9.46
CA ASN A 309 30.25 3.85 -10.43
C ASN A 309 30.35 5.04 -11.39
N GLN A 310 29.32 5.85 -11.48
CA GLN A 310 29.27 7.02 -12.33
C GLN A 310 29.16 8.29 -11.48
N SER A 311 30.12 8.50 -10.57
CA SER A 311 30.16 9.66 -9.67
C SER A 311 29.84 10.97 -10.40
N GLY A 312 28.70 11.58 -10.12
CA GLY A 312 28.23 12.78 -10.80
C GLY A 312 27.66 12.52 -12.20
N MET A 313 26.68 11.60 -12.32
CA MET A 313 25.98 11.37 -13.59
C MET A 313 25.45 12.69 -14.16
N SER A 314 25.91 13.03 -15.35
CA SER A 314 25.34 14.13 -16.12
C SER A 314 23.82 13.92 -16.32
N PRO A 315 23.02 14.99 -16.26
CA PRO A 315 21.60 14.92 -16.57
C PRO A 315 21.35 14.18 -17.90
N GLY A 316 20.46 13.19 -17.91
CA GLY A 316 20.09 12.45 -19.14
C GLY A 316 20.72 11.06 -19.31
N VAL A 317 21.67 10.63 -18.48
CA VAL A 317 22.27 9.28 -18.55
C VAL A 317 21.27 8.20 -18.15
N LEU A 318 20.42 8.45 -17.15
CA LEU A 318 19.31 7.58 -16.79
C LEU A 318 17.96 8.22 -17.14
N ARG A 319 17.18 7.49 -17.92
CA ARG A 319 15.79 7.85 -18.20
C ARG A 319 14.90 7.29 -17.12
N MET A 320 13.99 8.09 -16.61
CA MET A 320 12.97 7.68 -15.64
C MET A 320 11.58 7.84 -16.24
N LYS A 321 10.75 6.82 -16.06
CA LYS A 321 9.30 6.90 -16.28
C LYS A 321 8.63 6.91 -14.93
N PHE A 322 7.50 7.62 -14.86
CA PHE A 322 6.78 7.85 -13.64
C PHE A 322 5.28 7.61 -13.86
N ASP A 323 4.68 6.83 -13.01
CA ASP A 323 3.26 6.52 -13.00
C ASP A 323 2.71 6.82 -11.60
N GLY A 324 1.96 7.89 -11.48
CA GLY A 324 1.45 8.44 -10.22
C GLY A 324 1.14 9.93 -10.32
N PRO A 325 0.88 10.60 -9.19
CA PRO A 325 0.95 10.09 -7.81
C PRO A 325 -0.20 9.16 -7.44
N TYR A 326 -0.01 8.31 -6.44
CA TYR A 326 -0.97 7.36 -5.90
C TYR A 326 -0.97 7.39 -4.36
N GLY A 327 -1.98 6.75 -3.79
CA GLY A 327 -2.21 6.77 -2.36
C GLY A 327 -2.84 8.08 -1.90
N LYS A 328 -3.51 8.02 -0.79
CA LYS A 328 -3.99 9.22 -0.07
C LYS A 328 -3.86 8.91 1.42
N PRO A 329 -3.18 9.77 2.19
CA PRO A 329 -3.22 9.65 3.63
C PRO A 329 -4.68 9.60 4.13
N SER A 330 -4.98 8.67 5.01
CA SER A 330 -6.33 8.55 5.60
C SER A 330 -6.63 9.64 6.63
N LEU A 331 -5.63 10.44 6.96
CA LEU A 331 -5.70 11.57 7.89
C LEU A 331 -5.19 12.82 7.20
N GLU A 332 -5.95 13.90 7.31
CA GLU A 332 -5.50 15.25 6.94
C GLU A 332 -4.66 15.81 8.10
N PHE A 333 -3.34 15.63 8.01
CA PHE A 333 -2.41 16.04 9.08
C PHE A 333 -2.42 17.54 9.33
N SER A 334 -2.66 18.34 8.29
CA SER A 334 -2.75 19.81 8.40
C SER A 334 -3.93 20.32 9.24
N GLU A 335 -4.97 19.50 9.41
CA GLU A 335 -6.14 19.80 10.22
C GLU A 335 -6.01 19.35 11.68
N GLN A 336 -4.92 18.63 12.01
CA GLN A 336 -4.71 18.07 13.34
C GLN A 336 -3.78 18.95 14.17
N ARG A 337 -4.19 19.27 15.39
CA ARG A 337 -3.40 20.13 16.29
C ARG A 337 -2.07 19.47 16.71
N THR A 338 -2.10 18.18 16.99
CA THR A 338 -0.94 17.39 17.40
C THR A 338 -0.70 16.25 16.44
N VAL A 339 0.48 16.20 15.86
CA VAL A 339 0.89 15.19 14.88
C VAL A 339 2.10 14.43 15.39
N MET A 340 2.06 13.10 15.34
CA MET A 340 3.23 12.25 15.60
C MET A 340 3.54 11.43 14.34
N LEU A 341 4.72 11.60 13.78
CA LEU A 341 5.21 10.90 12.59
C LEU A 341 6.25 9.86 13.01
N VAL A 342 5.92 8.58 12.85
CA VAL A 342 6.76 7.46 13.28
C VAL A 342 7.29 6.71 12.07
N SER A 343 8.60 6.49 12.01
CA SER A 343 9.22 5.85 10.85
C SER A 343 10.27 4.81 11.24
N GLY A 344 10.33 3.72 10.47
CA GLY A 344 11.32 2.66 10.61
C GLY A 344 12.20 2.51 9.36
N GLY A 345 13.51 2.72 9.51
CA GLY A 345 14.43 2.61 8.38
C GLY A 345 14.07 3.55 7.24
N ILE A 346 13.99 3.02 6.00
CA ILE A 346 13.64 3.82 4.81
C ILE A 346 12.14 4.19 4.76
N GLY A 347 11.29 3.63 5.61
CA GLY A 347 9.92 4.10 5.80
C GLY A 347 9.81 5.56 6.28
N VAL A 348 10.93 6.21 6.50
CA VAL A 348 11.01 7.66 6.74
C VAL A 348 10.53 8.49 5.54
N THR A 349 10.60 7.96 4.33
CA THR A 349 10.29 8.70 3.08
C THR A 349 8.91 9.37 3.05
N PRO A 350 7.77 8.71 3.33
CA PRO A 350 6.49 9.41 3.39
C PRO A 350 6.39 10.33 4.60
N MET A 351 6.98 9.97 5.73
CA MET A 351 6.90 10.77 6.96
C MET A 351 7.69 12.07 6.86
N ILE A 352 8.85 12.07 6.20
CA ILE A 352 9.63 13.29 5.95
C ILE A 352 8.92 14.21 4.95
N SER A 353 8.20 13.67 3.96
CA SER A 353 7.37 14.44 3.04
C SER A 353 6.27 15.19 3.78
N ILE A 354 5.55 14.51 4.69
CA ILE A 354 4.51 15.10 5.52
C ILE A 354 5.11 16.16 6.47
N LEU A 355 6.24 15.86 7.13
CA LEU A 355 6.91 16.80 8.01
C LEU A 355 7.30 18.09 7.26
N ARG A 356 7.88 17.98 6.06
CA ARG A 356 8.23 19.12 5.22
C ARG A 356 7.02 19.94 4.84
N ASP A 357 5.96 19.30 4.38
CA ASP A 357 4.71 19.99 3.98
C ASP A 357 4.11 20.81 5.13
N LEU A 358 4.07 20.22 6.34
CA LEU A 358 3.57 20.91 7.53
C LEU A 358 4.44 22.11 7.89
N VAL A 359 5.78 21.97 7.86
CA VAL A 359 6.70 23.07 8.15
C VAL A 359 6.65 24.15 7.08
N ASP A 360 6.59 23.78 5.80
CA ASP A 360 6.51 24.71 4.68
C ASP A 360 5.21 25.52 4.72
N LYS A 361 4.08 24.90 5.04
CA LYS A 361 2.80 25.59 5.25
C LYS A 361 2.84 26.56 6.44
N GLN A 362 3.50 26.16 7.54
CA GLN A 362 3.68 27.06 8.70
C GLN A 362 4.51 28.29 8.34
N LEU A 363 5.62 28.10 7.63
CA LEU A 363 6.52 29.20 7.23
C LEU A 363 5.88 30.12 6.21
N SER A 364 5.03 29.60 5.32
CA SER A 364 4.31 30.36 4.30
C SER A 364 3.04 31.03 4.84
N GLY A 365 2.68 30.82 6.11
CA GLY A 365 1.49 31.40 6.72
C GLY A 365 0.17 30.83 6.16
N LEU A 366 0.21 29.68 5.52
CA LEU A 366 -0.99 29.00 5.02
C LEU A 366 -1.85 28.48 6.19
N PRO A 367 -3.16 28.32 6.00
CA PRO A 367 -4.06 27.79 7.03
C PRO A 367 -3.60 26.40 7.48
N LEU A 368 -3.26 26.26 8.77
CA LEU A 368 -2.78 25.05 9.38
C LEU A 368 -3.24 24.98 10.84
N ALA A 369 -3.89 23.88 11.21
CA ALA A 369 -4.27 23.66 12.60
C ALA A 369 -3.10 23.11 13.45
N THR A 370 -2.10 22.50 12.81
CA THR A 370 -0.99 21.82 13.47
C THR A 370 -0.10 22.79 14.24
N GLN A 371 0.05 22.53 15.54
CA GLN A 371 0.88 23.30 16.46
C GLN A 371 2.03 22.48 17.03
N ALA A 372 1.90 21.15 17.06
CA ALA A 372 2.94 20.28 17.60
C ALA A 372 3.19 19.09 16.65
N ILE A 373 4.47 18.88 16.33
CA ILE A 373 4.92 17.79 15.48
C ILE A 373 6.01 17.01 16.23
N TYR A 374 5.77 15.72 16.44
CA TYR A 374 6.71 14.77 17.02
C TYR A 374 7.20 13.84 15.95
N PHE A 375 8.46 13.95 15.57
CA PHE A 375 9.06 13.13 14.53
C PHE A 375 9.96 12.05 15.15
N ILE A 376 9.57 10.78 15.02
CA ILE A 376 10.24 9.63 15.61
C ILE A 376 10.80 8.77 14.49
N TRP A 377 12.13 8.65 14.44
CA TRP A 377 12.79 7.84 13.41
C TRP A 377 13.62 6.73 14.05
N VAL A 378 13.32 5.48 13.70
CA VAL A 378 13.99 4.28 14.24
C VAL A 378 14.88 3.69 13.16
N ILE A 379 16.20 3.69 13.40
CA ILE A 379 17.22 3.20 12.47
C ILE A 379 18.18 2.24 13.17
N PRO A 380 18.87 1.34 12.44
CA PRO A 380 19.81 0.40 13.06
C PRO A 380 21.04 1.08 13.66
N ASP A 381 21.61 2.03 12.95
CA ASP A 381 22.91 2.67 13.25
C ASP A 381 22.94 4.12 12.78
N ILE A 382 23.98 4.84 13.18
CA ILE A 382 24.17 6.26 12.85
C ILE A 382 24.42 6.48 11.34
N ASP A 383 25.01 5.50 10.65
CA ASP A 383 25.30 5.63 9.22
C ASP A 383 23.99 5.73 8.40
N SER A 384 22.93 5.08 8.89
CA SER A 384 21.59 5.18 8.30
C SER A 384 20.97 6.58 8.42
N TYR A 385 21.43 7.40 9.36
CA TYR A 385 20.99 8.79 9.49
C TYR A 385 21.38 9.63 8.27
N ALA A 386 22.49 9.29 7.59
CA ALA A 386 22.96 9.99 6.41
C ALA A 386 21.92 10.00 5.26
N TRP A 387 20.92 9.12 5.28
CA TRP A 387 19.89 9.08 4.23
C TRP A 387 19.09 10.38 4.13
N PHE A 388 18.89 11.07 5.24
CA PHE A 388 18.10 12.30 5.35
C PHE A 388 18.72 13.34 6.29
N ALA A 389 20.02 13.22 6.61
CA ALA A 389 20.69 14.13 7.55
C ALA A 389 20.65 15.58 7.08
N SER A 390 21.01 15.82 5.81
CA SER A 390 21.01 17.16 5.22
C SER A 390 19.62 17.77 5.18
N GLU A 391 18.65 16.97 4.73
CA GLU A 391 17.26 17.40 4.62
C GLU A 391 16.64 17.70 5.98
N LEU A 392 16.92 16.88 6.98
CA LEU A 392 16.38 17.08 8.33
C LEU A 392 17.03 18.26 9.02
N GLN A 393 18.36 18.47 8.84
CA GLN A 393 19.08 19.63 9.39
C GLN A 393 18.59 20.93 8.76
N GLU A 394 18.45 20.97 7.43
CA GLU A 394 17.89 22.12 6.71
C GLU A 394 16.49 22.47 7.22
N LEU A 395 15.63 21.45 7.32
CA LEU A 395 14.26 21.63 7.79
C LEU A 395 14.21 22.18 9.23
N LEU A 396 15.02 21.64 10.13
CA LEU A 396 15.10 22.13 11.51
C LEU A 396 15.67 23.56 11.59
N HIS A 397 16.64 23.88 10.73
CA HIS A 397 17.15 25.25 10.63
C HIS A 397 16.07 26.22 10.14
N ARG A 398 15.31 25.86 9.12
CA ARG A 398 14.17 26.68 8.64
C ARG A 398 13.08 26.80 9.70
N ALA A 399 12.78 25.71 10.39
CA ALA A 399 11.80 25.69 11.46
C ALA A 399 12.19 26.55 12.66
N SER A 400 13.49 26.80 12.89
CA SER A 400 13.96 27.68 13.96
C SER A 400 13.55 29.16 13.77
N ALA A 401 13.08 29.53 12.57
CA ALA A 401 12.48 30.85 12.32
C ALA A 401 11.03 30.97 12.82
N LEU A 402 10.39 29.84 13.17
CA LEU A 402 9.04 29.82 13.72
C LEU A 402 9.06 30.28 15.20
N PRO A 403 8.01 30.96 15.69
CA PRO A 403 7.92 31.37 17.08
C PRO A 403 7.86 30.18 18.05
N ASP A 404 8.84 30.02 18.92
CA ASP A 404 8.98 28.92 19.91
C ASP A 404 7.77 28.77 20.85
N ASN A 405 7.03 29.83 21.08
CA ASN A 405 5.87 29.84 21.96
C ASN A 405 4.57 29.34 21.28
N LYS A 406 4.61 29.12 19.97
CA LYS A 406 3.41 28.76 19.18
C LYS A 406 3.54 27.38 18.54
N TYR A 407 4.74 26.95 18.18
CA TYR A 407 4.99 25.73 17.46
C TYR A 407 6.02 24.84 18.15
N ILE A 408 5.75 23.54 18.18
CA ILE A 408 6.65 22.52 18.75
C ILE A 408 7.04 21.57 17.62
N ILE A 409 8.35 21.42 17.39
CA ILE A 409 8.88 20.40 16.49
C ILE A 409 9.94 19.63 17.28
N ASP A 410 9.58 18.40 17.70
CA ASP A 410 10.43 17.52 18.50
C ASP A 410 10.87 16.32 17.66
N VAL A 411 12.16 16.21 17.40
CA VAL A 411 12.77 15.15 16.60
C VAL A 411 13.55 14.19 17.49
N LYS A 412 13.20 12.91 17.42
CA LYS A 412 13.89 11.83 18.13
C LYS A 412 14.32 10.72 17.17
N VAL A 413 15.60 10.43 17.14
CA VAL A 413 16.19 9.36 16.31
C VAL A 413 16.66 8.23 17.23
N PHE A 414 16.09 7.05 17.08
CA PHE A 414 16.41 5.88 17.88
C PHE A 414 17.37 4.95 17.14
N LEU A 415 18.54 4.70 17.75
CA LEU A 415 19.58 3.82 17.22
C LEU A 415 19.46 2.43 17.88
N THR A 416 19.01 1.42 17.11
CA THR A 416 18.68 0.11 17.71
C THR A 416 19.87 -0.82 17.89
N ARG A 417 21.01 -0.53 17.26
CA ARG A 417 22.24 -1.35 17.32
C ARG A 417 23.46 -0.59 17.83
N SER A 418 23.40 0.73 17.94
CA SER A 418 24.50 1.56 18.46
C SER A 418 24.53 1.55 19.98
N GLN A 419 25.73 1.60 20.54
CA GLN A 419 25.95 1.72 21.99
C GLN A 419 26.22 3.16 22.44
N THR A 420 26.40 4.10 21.52
CA THR A 420 26.69 5.51 21.78
C THR A 420 25.72 6.41 21.01
N THR A 421 25.37 7.55 21.61
CA THR A 421 24.53 8.58 21.01
C THR A 421 25.35 9.85 20.77
N PRO A 422 25.46 10.33 19.52
CA PRO A 422 26.36 11.47 19.21
C PRO A 422 25.80 12.84 19.58
N SER A 423 24.49 13.00 19.78
CA SER A 423 23.88 14.28 20.18
C SER A 423 22.54 14.08 20.89
N SER A 424 21.92 15.19 21.33
CA SER A 424 20.66 15.19 22.11
C SER A 424 19.43 14.67 21.38
N ILE A 425 19.44 14.61 20.03
CA ILE A 425 18.32 14.06 19.25
C ILE A 425 18.39 12.53 19.11
N PHE A 426 19.53 11.91 19.46
CA PHE A 426 19.72 10.47 19.34
C PHE A 426 19.46 9.76 20.66
N PHE A 427 18.71 8.67 20.58
CA PHE A 427 18.35 7.81 21.68
C PHE A 427 18.79 6.38 21.40
N GLN A 428 19.15 5.64 22.44
CA GLN A 428 19.61 4.26 22.30
C GLN A 428 18.44 3.28 22.42
N GLY A 429 18.48 2.22 21.61
CA GLY A 429 17.53 1.13 21.67
C GLY A 429 16.24 1.37 20.89
N ARG A 430 15.22 0.58 21.19
CA ARG A 430 13.89 0.70 20.60
C ARG A 430 13.01 1.62 21.44
N PRO A 431 12.23 2.53 20.85
CA PRO A 431 11.30 3.36 21.60
C PRO A 431 10.14 2.52 22.17
N SER A 432 9.64 2.90 23.32
CA SER A 432 8.30 2.49 23.76
C SER A 432 7.27 3.47 23.20
N PHE A 433 6.52 3.07 22.19
CA PHE A 433 5.52 3.94 21.59
C PHE A 433 4.38 4.27 22.54
N ASP A 434 4.05 3.36 23.45
CA ASP A 434 3.09 3.61 24.52
C ASP A 434 3.53 4.75 25.45
N PHE A 435 4.81 4.75 25.84
CA PHE A 435 5.39 5.82 26.67
C PHE A 435 5.42 7.16 25.90
N LEU A 436 5.84 7.14 24.63
CA LEU A 436 5.90 8.36 23.80
C LEU A 436 4.52 8.98 23.62
N LEU A 437 3.52 8.18 23.26
CA LEU A 437 2.13 8.64 23.10
C LEU A 437 1.55 9.14 24.43
N LYS A 438 1.84 8.44 25.53
CA LYS A 438 1.45 8.91 26.86
C LYS A 438 2.05 10.26 27.18
N SER A 439 3.36 10.43 26.96
CA SER A 439 4.05 11.69 27.26
C SER A 439 3.51 12.86 26.43
N VAL A 440 3.20 12.64 25.16
CA VAL A 440 2.58 13.65 24.29
C VAL A 440 1.18 14.00 24.79
N LYS A 441 0.38 13.00 25.15
CA LYS A 441 -0.97 13.22 25.67
C LYS A 441 -0.97 13.93 27.02
N ASP A 442 -0.08 13.53 27.93
CA ASP A 442 0.06 14.18 29.24
C ASP A 442 0.53 15.65 29.10
N PHE A 443 1.35 15.96 28.10
CA PHE A 443 1.82 17.32 27.82
C PHE A 443 0.73 18.22 27.22
N HIS A 444 -0.05 17.70 26.25
CA HIS A 444 -1.08 18.48 25.56
C HIS A 444 -2.44 18.46 26.25
N GLY A 445 -2.65 17.58 27.23
CA GLY A 445 -3.92 17.45 27.94
C GLY A 445 -4.97 16.72 27.11
N SER A 446 -6.11 17.38 26.89
CA SER A 446 -7.18 16.83 26.03
C SER A 446 -6.98 17.22 24.57
N GLY A 447 -7.44 16.37 23.67
CA GLY A 447 -7.42 16.58 22.24
C GLY A 447 -6.95 15.35 21.45
N ASP A 448 -7.29 15.34 20.19
CA ASP A 448 -6.93 14.26 19.27
C ASP A 448 -5.46 14.35 18.83
N ILE A 449 -4.85 13.19 18.66
CA ILE A 449 -3.50 13.05 18.12
C ILE A 449 -3.57 12.29 16.81
N ALA A 450 -3.04 12.87 15.73
CA ALA A 450 -2.83 12.16 14.48
C ALA A 450 -1.46 11.49 14.45
N VAL A 451 -1.44 10.20 14.18
CA VAL A 451 -0.20 9.42 14.09
C VAL A 451 -0.05 8.91 12.67
N GLY A 452 1.04 9.33 12.00
CA GLY A 452 1.50 8.71 10.75
C GLY A 452 2.56 7.66 11.07
N VAL A 453 2.44 6.45 10.53
CA VAL A 453 3.45 5.41 10.75
C VAL A 453 3.80 4.67 9.47
N CYS A 454 5.12 4.51 9.21
CA CYS A 454 5.65 3.68 8.13
C CYS A 454 6.90 2.94 8.56
N GLY A 455 6.92 1.62 8.37
CA GLY A 455 8.05 0.78 8.74
C GLY A 455 7.72 -0.71 8.82
N PRO A 456 8.51 -1.51 9.53
CA PRO A 456 8.26 -2.94 9.70
C PRO A 456 6.88 -3.23 10.33
N ALA A 457 6.22 -4.28 9.88
CA ALA A 457 4.86 -4.64 10.33
C ALA A 457 4.73 -4.75 11.87
N VAL A 458 5.77 -5.26 12.54
CA VAL A 458 5.80 -5.35 14.01
C VAL A 458 5.72 -3.96 14.65
N MET A 459 6.47 -2.99 14.12
CA MET A 459 6.47 -1.60 14.61
C MET A 459 5.10 -0.95 14.38
N ILE A 460 4.54 -1.10 13.18
CA ILE A 460 3.20 -0.56 12.85
C ILE A 460 2.15 -1.11 13.81
N LYS A 461 2.18 -2.43 14.08
CA LYS A 461 1.28 -3.09 15.02
C LYS A 461 1.44 -2.53 16.44
N GLU A 462 2.66 -2.33 16.89
CA GLU A 462 2.95 -1.77 18.22
C GLU A 462 2.42 -0.34 18.36
N VAL A 463 2.64 0.51 17.33
CA VAL A 463 2.10 1.88 17.30
C VAL A 463 0.58 1.88 17.32
N LYS A 464 -0.08 1.05 16.50
CA LYS A 464 -1.54 0.92 16.48
C LYS A 464 -2.09 0.47 17.84
N ASN A 465 -1.48 -0.53 18.47
CA ASN A 465 -1.88 -1.00 19.80
C ASN A 465 -1.74 0.08 20.86
N SER A 466 -0.62 0.81 20.84
CA SER A 466 -0.37 1.93 21.75
C SER A 466 -1.38 3.07 21.56
N ALA A 467 -1.71 3.40 20.31
CA ALA A 467 -2.71 4.40 19.96
C ALA A 467 -4.10 4.02 20.50
N MET A 468 -4.52 2.75 20.31
CA MET A 468 -5.78 2.26 20.87
C MET A 468 -5.80 2.29 22.39
N ALA A 469 -4.69 1.92 23.05
CA ALA A 469 -4.57 1.94 24.50
C ALA A 469 -4.69 3.38 25.06
N ARG A 470 -4.18 4.37 24.33
CA ARG A 470 -4.17 5.80 24.74
C ARG A 470 -5.38 6.61 24.26
N SER A 471 -6.23 6.05 23.41
CA SER A 471 -7.51 6.67 23.03
C SER A 471 -8.50 6.58 24.20
N ASP A 472 -9.04 7.72 24.61
CA ASP A 472 -10.03 7.84 25.67
C ASP A 472 -11.06 8.95 25.38
N ARG A 473 -11.90 9.25 26.35
CA ARG A 473 -12.97 10.26 26.22
C ARG A 473 -12.43 11.70 26.06
N TYR A 474 -11.18 11.96 26.38
CA TYR A 474 -10.57 13.29 26.30
C TYR A 474 -9.79 13.51 25.03
N GLY A 475 -9.57 12.47 24.21
CA GLY A 475 -8.95 12.56 22.90
C GLY A 475 -8.68 11.19 22.29
N LEU A 476 -8.94 11.09 21.00
CA LEU A 476 -8.66 9.91 20.20
C LEU A 476 -7.25 9.99 19.61
N VAL A 477 -6.61 8.82 19.48
CA VAL A 477 -5.35 8.70 18.74
C VAL A 477 -5.66 8.01 17.41
N ASN A 478 -5.71 8.80 16.34
CA ASN A 478 -6.01 8.36 14.99
C ASN A 478 -4.72 7.95 14.29
N VAL A 479 -4.69 6.76 13.68
CA VAL A 479 -3.47 6.23 13.04
C VAL A 479 -3.66 6.04 11.55
N HIS A 480 -2.82 6.70 10.77
CA HIS A 480 -2.57 6.39 9.37
C HIS A 480 -1.31 5.53 9.24
N SER A 481 -1.41 4.40 8.57
CA SER A 481 -0.26 3.50 8.36
C SER A 481 0.01 3.26 6.89
N GLU A 482 1.25 3.53 6.47
CA GLU A 482 1.73 3.17 5.15
C GLU A 482 2.42 1.80 5.19
N THR A 483 1.93 0.88 4.38
CA THR A 483 2.51 -0.46 4.23
C THR A 483 2.83 -0.70 2.76
N TYR A 484 4.08 -1.06 2.46
CA TYR A 484 4.50 -1.43 1.10
C TYR A 484 4.34 -2.94 0.84
N GLU A 485 3.28 -3.54 1.36
CA GLU A 485 2.90 -4.93 1.07
C GLU A 485 2.12 -5.00 -0.26
N LEU A 486 2.84 -4.84 -1.38
CA LEU A 486 2.30 -5.04 -2.73
C LEU A 486 2.48 -6.49 -3.19
#